data_9240b3908d322786ba61191529c63f64
#
_entry.id   9240b3908d322786ba61191529c63f64
#
_cell.length_a   1.000
_cell.length_b   1.000
_cell.length_c   1.000
_cell.angle_alpha   90.00
_cell.angle_beta   90.00
_cell.angle_gamma   90.00
#
_symmetry.space_group_name_H-M   'P 1'
#
loop_
_entity.id
_entity.type
_entity.pdbx_description
1 polymer ?
#
loop_
_entity_poly.entity_id
_entity_poly.type
_entity_poly.pdbx_seq_one_letter_code
_entity_poly.pdbx_strand_id
1 'polypeptide(L)'
;LGVHYVQARVEKLHRSGRKIISAELTDGTQISFDKLVNAAGTGATTLAQTADIELPVEARKRSIFYFTSSAKLENCPMVIDPSGAYFRPEGDGYICGIAPTLKDDVQCHDFNIQHHLFEEVLWPLLAARVPRFEALRLKSSWAGHYDMNTLDQNVILGAHPNIDNLLFANGFSGHGLQHSPAIGRALSELITYGEFRTLDLSAFGWSRVINNRPYFEANII
;
A
#
# COMPACT_ATOMS: atom_id res chain seq x y z
N LEU A 1 -14.40 -5.13 -21.50
CA LEU A 1 -14.85 -5.87 -20.32
C LEU A 1 -16.06 -5.20 -19.63
N GLY A 2 -16.56 -4.03 -20.13
CA GLY A 2 -17.73 -3.35 -19.58
C GLY A 2 -17.52 -2.59 -18.28
N VAL A 3 -16.26 -2.37 -17.86
CA VAL A 3 -15.94 -1.55 -16.68
C VAL A 3 -16.14 -0.07 -17.01
N HIS A 4 -16.87 0.65 -16.16
CA HIS A 4 -16.99 2.11 -16.23
C HIS A 4 -16.00 2.74 -15.26
N TYR A 5 -15.11 3.57 -15.78
CA TYR A 5 -14.21 4.37 -14.97
C TYR A 5 -14.80 5.75 -14.76
N VAL A 6 -14.90 6.18 -13.50
CA VAL A 6 -15.40 7.50 -13.12
C VAL A 6 -14.25 8.24 -12.42
N GLN A 7 -13.82 9.36 -13.01
CA GLN A 7 -12.80 10.22 -12.41
C GLN A 7 -13.48 11.14 -11.37
N ALA A 8 -13.64 10.62 -10.16
CA ALA A 8 -14.27 11.33 -9.05
C ALA A 8 -13.72 10.81 -7.71
N ARG A 9 -13.93 11.59 -6.66
CA ARG A 9 -13.61 11.21 -5.29
C ARG A 9 -14.90 10.87 -4.56
N VAL A 10 -14.90 9.70 -3.90
CA VAL A 10 -15.96 9.35 -2.95
C VAL A 10 -15.69 10.08 -1.64
N GLU A 11 -16.64 10.84 -1.17
CA GLU A 11 -16.53 11.63 0.05
C GLU A 11 -17.21 10.95 1.23
N LYS A 12 -18.32 10.25 0.98
CA LYS A 12 -19.11 9.63 2.04
C LYS A 12 -19.76 8.33 1.58
N LEU A 13 -19.86 7.38 2.51
CA LEU A 13 -20.66 6.16 2.37
C LEU A 13 -21.94 6.32 3.21
N HIS A 14 -23.07 6.11 2.58
CA HIS A 14 -24.36 6.11 3.27
C HIS A 14 -24.71 4.70 3.70
N ARG A 15 -24.85 4.51 5.00
CA ARG A 15 -25.15 3.22 5.61
C ARG A 15 -26.58 3.15 6.12
N SER A 16 -27.23 2.01 5.94
CA SER A 16 -28.52 1.67 6.56
C SER A 16 -28.43 0.27 7.17
N GLY A 17 -28.42 0.18 8.46
CA GLY A 17 -28.27 -1.07 9.19
C GLY A 17 -26.98 -1.80 8.82
N ARG A 18 -27.12 -2.99 8.22
CA ARG A 18 -25.98 -3.83 7.80
C ARG A 18 -25.57 -3.65 6.33
N LYS A 19 -26.00 -2.57 5.67
CA LYS A 19 -25.66 -2.33 4.25
C LYS A 19 -25.19 -0.91 4.01
N ILE A 20 -24.22 -0.76 3.12
CA ILE A 20 -23.90 0.52 2.48
C ILE A 20 -24.86 0.66 1.29
N ILE A 21 -25.67 1.70 1.28
CA ILE A 21 -26.74 1.90 0.28
C ILE A 21 -26.29 2.76 -0.90
N SER A 22 -25.38 3.70 -0.66
CA SER A 22 -24.80 4.53 -1.71
C SER A 22 -23.43 5.09 -1.31
N ALA A 23 -22.67 5.51 -2.31
CA ALA A 23 -21.48 6.34 -2.18
C ALA A 23 -21.79 7.73 -2.74
N GLU A 24 -21.44 8.77 -1.99
CA GLU A 24 -21.58 10.16 -2.39
C GLU A 24 -20.24 10.68 -2.89
N LEU A 25 -20.24 11.28 -4.06
CA LEU A 25 -19.09 11.93 -4.66
C LEU A 25 -18.98 13.38 -4.19
N THR A 26 -17.81 13.99 -4.38
CA THR A 26 -17.54 15.40 -4.02
C THR A 26 -18.44 16.42 -4.68
N ASP A 27 -19.08 16.08 -5.80
CA ASP A 27 -20.07 16.92 -6.50
C ASP A 27 -21.51 16.69 -6.04
N GLY A 28 -21.73 15.85 -5.01
CA GLY A 28 -23.04 15.48 -4.47
C GLY A 28 -23.73 14.35 -5.24
N THR A 29 -23.14 13.83 -6.32
CA THR A 29 -23.68 12.68 -7.03
C THR A 29 -23.68 11.45 -6.15
N GLN A 30 -24.79 10.73 -6.09
CA GLN A 30 -24.89 9.46 -5.37
C GLN A 30 -24.88 8.27 -6.32
N ILE A 31 -24.05 7.29 -6.02
CA ILE A 31 -23.94 6.04 -6.77
C ILE A 31 -24.43 4.90 -5.88
N SER A 32 -25.46 4.18 -6.32
CA SER A 32 -25.94 2.96 -5.69
C SER A 32 -25.31 1.72 -6.32
N PHE A 33 -25.17 0.65 -5.53
CA PHE A 33 -24.52 -0.59 -5.93
C PHE A 33 -25.00 -1.77 -5.06
N ASP A 34 -24.81 -2.98 -5.55
CA ASP A 34 -25.10 -4.20 -4.79
C ASP A 34 -23.92 -4.57 -3.87
N LYS A 35 -22.70 -4.38 -4.34
CA LYS A 35 -21.47 -4.65 -3.59
C LYS A 35 -20.50 -3.48 -3.73
N LEU A 36 -19.78 -3.19 -2.65
CA LEU A 36 -18.74 -2.18 -2.60
C LEU A 36 -17.41 -2.82 -2.21
N VAL A 37 -16.35 -2.48 -2.92
CA VAL A 37 -14.98 -2.80 -2.52
C VAL A 37 -14.28 -1.49 -2.14
N ASN A 38 -13.87 -1.37 -0.89
CA ASN A 38 -12.96 -0.31 -0.49
C ASN A 38 -11.52 -0.75 -0.84
N ALA A 39 -10.96 -0.14 -1.86
CA ALA A 39 -9.56 -0.29 -2.29
C ALA A 39 -8.91 1.10 -2.40
N ALA A 40 -9.26 2.02 -1.49
CA ALA A 40 -8.90 3.44 -1.56
C ALA A 40 -7.48 3.74 -1.01
N GLY A 41 -6.65 2.73 -0.78
CA GLY A 41 -5.26 2.88 -0.34
C GLY A 41 -5.19 3.74 0.93
N THR A 42 -4.39 4.79 0.91
CA THR A 42 -4.22 5.70 2.06
C THR A 42 -5.46 6.50 2.45
N GLY A 43 -6.47 6.56 1.58
CA GLY A 43 -7.77 7.17 1.86
C GLY A 43 -8.81 6.20 2.46
N ALA A 44 -8.46 4.91 2.56
CA ALA A 44 -9.40 3.85 2.92
C ALA A 44 -10.01 4.03 4.31
N THR A 45 -9.21 4.44 5.30
CA THR A 45 -9.64 4.68 6.68
C THR A 45 -10.61 5.86 6.77
N THR A 46 -10.27 6.98 6.14
CA THR A 46 -11.15 8.15 6.10
C THR A 46 -12.51 7.81 5.48
N LEU A 47 -12.50 7.04 4.39
CA LEU A 47 -13.74 6.60 3.75
C LEU A 47 -14.53 5.63 4.64
N ALA A 48 -13.87 4.66 5.26
CA ALA A 48 -14.49 3.68 6.16
C ALA A 48 -15.15 4.36 7.38
N GLN A 49 -14.50 5.38 7.94
CA GLN A 49 -15.01 6.17 9.07
C GLN A 49 -16.35 6.86 8.76
N THR A 50 -16.63 7.20 7.50
CA THR A 50 -17.94 7.78 7.12
C THR A 50 -19.10 6.79 7.28
N ALA A 51 -18.80 5.51 7.43
CA ALA A 51 -19.75 4.43 7.68
C ALA A 51 -19.58 3.80 9.10
N ASP A 52 -18.92 4.51 10.02
CA ASP A 52 -18.65 4.07 11.40
C ASP A 52 -17.80 2.78 11.46
N ILE A 53 -16.80 2.65 10.56
CA ILE A 53 -15.89 1.52 10.52
C ILE A 53 -14.48 2.00 10.85
N GLU A 54 -13.88 1.38 11.87
CA GLU A 54 -12.46 1.58 12.17
C GLU A 54 -11.61 0.63 11.34
N LEU A 55 -10.62 1.19 10.63
CA LEU A 55 -9.70 0.44 9.78
C LEU A 55 -8.27 0.79 10.20
N PRO A 56 -7.43 -0.18 10.62
CA PRO A 56 -6.07 0.09 11.10
C PRO A 56 -5.10 0.30 9.91
N VAL A 57 -5.41 1.26 9.06
CA VAL A 57 -4.60 1.60 7.88
C VAL A 57 -4.25 3.07 7.90
N GLU A 58 -2.97 3.37 7.82
CA GLU A 58 -2.44 4.73 7.86
C GLU A 58 -1.57 5.02 6.64
N ALA A 59 -1.52 6.29 6.23
CA ALA A 59 -0.57 6.73 5.23
C ALA A 59 0.84 6.86 5.84
N ARG A 60 1.82 6.13 5.30
CA ARG A 60 3.23 6.19 5.68
C ARG A 60 4.07 6.63 4.50
N LYS A 61 4.87 7.68 4.70
CA LYS A 61 5.66 8.27 3.63
C LYS A 61 6.93 7.46 3.35
N ARG A 62 7.26 7.30 2.06
CA ARG A 62 8.51 6.73 1.56
C ARG A 62 9.15 7.70 0.59
N SER A 63 10.39 8.09 0.87
CA SER A 63 11.21 8.90 -0.05
C SER A 63 12.00 7.97 -0.95
N ILE A 64 11.88 8.18 -2.24
CA ILE A 64 12.57 7.40 -3.28
C ILE A 64 13.58 8.30 -3.97
N PHE A 65 14.75 7.75 -4.27
CA PHE A 65 15.86 8.46 -4.87
C PHE A 65 16.32 7.77 -6.14
N TYR A 66 16.53 8.55 -7.18
CA TYR A 66 17.12 8.09 -8.43
C TYR A 66 18.50 8.67 -8.59
N PHE A 67 19.49 7.81 -8.81
CA PHE A 67 20.87 8.21 -9.00
C PHE A 67 21.51 7.54 -10.21
N THR A 68 22.57 8.14 -10.72
CA THR A 68 23.44 7.56 -11.74
C THR A 68 24.80 7.26 -11.14
N SER A 69 25.48 6.23 -11.68
CA SER A 69 26.85 5.86 -11.33
C SER A 69 27.62 5.39 -12.57
N SER A 70 28.93 5.50 -12.53
CA SER A 70 29.81 4.87 -13.51
C SER A 70 29.84 3.34 -13.40
N ALA A 71 29.40 2.79 -12.25
CA ALA A 71 29.24 1.36 -12.08
C ALA A 71 27.99 0.88 -12.83
N LYS A 72 28.20 0.12 -13.89
CA LYS A 72 27.14 -0.66 -14.53
C LYS A 72 27.18 -2.05 -13.96
N LEU A 73 26.11 -2.44 -13.28
CA LEU A 73 25.94 -3.79 -12.74
C LEU A 73 25.13 -4.60 -13.74
N GLU A 74 25.80 -5.48 -14.49
CA GLU A 74 25.11 -6.34 -15.46
C GLU A 74 24.18 -7.33 -14.74
N ASN A 75 22.96 -7.51 -15.29
CA ASN A 75 21.94 -8.40 -14.75
C ASN A 75 21.63 -8.19 -13.26
N CYS A 76 21.80 -6.95 -12.77
CA CYS A 76 21.52 -6.62 -11.38
C CYS A 76 20.03 -6.77 -11.07
N PRO A 77 19.65 -7.65 -10.14
CA PRO A 77 18.27 -7.71 -9.64
C PRO A 77 17.98 -6.52 -8.72
N MET A 78 16.76 -6.48 -8.19
CA MET A 78 16.50 -5.70 -6.98
C MET A 78 17.31 -6.30 -5.83
N VAL A 79 18.12 -5.47 -5.18
CA VAL A 79 18.93 -5.84 -4.02
C VAL A 79 18.31 -5.22 -2.78
N ILE A 80 18.07 -6.04 -1.77
CA ILE A 80 17.62 -5.61 -0.44
C ILE A 80 18.72 -5.97 0.54
N ASP A 81 19.31 -4.96 1.18
CA ASP A 81 20.36 -5.13 2.17
C ASP A 81 19.75 -5.49 3.53
N PRO A 82 20.44 -6.24 4.41
CA PRO A 82 19.99 -6.49 5.77
C PRO A 82 19.69 -5.22 6.60
N SER A 83 20.23 -4.07 6.21
CA SER A 83 19.89 -2.77 6.80
C SER A 83 18.49 -2.26 6.42
N GLY A 84 17.81 -2.91 5.46
CA GLY A 84 16.56 -2.45 4.86
C GLY A 84 16.75 -1.50 3.66
N ALA A 85 17.99 -1.05 3.40
CA ALA A 85 18.26 -0.27 2.19
C ALA A 85 18.11 -1.15 0.94
N TYR A 86 17.47 -0.62 -0.08
CA TYR A 86 17.32 -1.34 -1.34
C TYR A 86 17.73 -0.49 -2.54
N PHE A 87 18.12 -1.15 -3.61
CA PHE A 87 18.27 -0.52 -4.91
C PHE A 87 17.95 -1.50 -6.04
N ARG A 88 17.58 -0.95 -7.19
CA ARG A 88 17.42 -1.69 -8.45
C ARG A 88 17.78 -0.83 -9.65
N PRO A 89 18.15 -1.44 -10.77
CA PRO A 89 18.31 -0.70 -12.01
C PRO A 89 17.01 -0.02 -12.45
N GLU A 90 17.15 1.19 -12.99
CA GLU A 90 16.07 1.94 -13.61
C GLU A 90 16.63 2.82 -14.72
N GLY A 91 16.29 2.52 -15.98
CA GLY A 91 16.87 3.20 -17.13
C GLY A 91 18.40 3.14 -17.11
N ASP A 92 19.05 4.31 -17.20
CA ASP A 92 20.51 4.43 -17.17
C ASP A 92 21.12 4.51 -15.76
N GLY A 93 20.28 4.45 -14.72
CA GLY A 93 20.68 4.60 -13.34
C GLY A 93 20.05 3.57 -12.42
N TYR A 94 19.80 3.99 -11.19
CA TYR A 94 19.27 3.14 -10.12
C TYR A 94 18.25 3.91 -9.31
N ILE A 95 17.18 3.23 -8.92
CA ILE A 95 16.28 3.67 -7.86
C ILE A 95 16.74 3.04 -6.54
N CYS A 96 16.68 3.82 -5.46
CA CYS A 96 16.95 3.32 -4.13
C CYS A 96 16.01 3.94 -3.09
N GLY A 97 15.91 3.29 -1.95
CA GLY A 97 15.14 3.74 -0.80
C GLY A 97 15.49 2.96 0.46
N ILE A 98 14.97 3.45 1.56
CA ILE A 98 14.99 2.79 2.87
C ILE A 98 13.76 3.25 3.65
N ALA A 99 13.17 2.37 4.44
CA ALA A 99 12.12 2.77 5.37
C ALA A 99 12.72 3.68 6.46
N PRO A 100 11.99 4.71 6.91
CA PRO A 100 12.36 5.48 8.10
C PRO A 100 12.47 4.57 9.32
N THR A 101 13.15 5.06 10.39
CA THR A 101 13.14 4.32 11.66
C THR A 101 11.72 4.25 12.22
N LEU A 102 11.43 3.26 13.05
CA LEU A 102 10.08 3.12 13.66
C LEU A 102 9.61 4.40 14.38
N LYS A 103 10.54 5.19 14.92
CA LYS A 103 10.23 6.46 15.58
C LYS A 103 9.79 7.54 14.59
N ASP A 104 10.35 7.53 13.38
CA ASP A 104 10.15 8.55 12.35
C ASP A 104 9.11 8.11 11.32
N ASP A 105 8.70 6.83 11.33
CA ASP A 105 7.68 6.28 10.46
C ASP A 105 6.28 6.54 11.05
N VAL A 106 5.87 7.79 11.02
CA VAL A 106 4.59 8.25 11.54
C VAL A 106 3.57 8.46 10.41
N GLN A 107 2.29 8.51 10.76
CA GLN A 107 1.24 8.87 9.82
C GLN A 107 1.55 10.24 9.19
N CYS A 108 1.50 10.30 7.87
CA CYS A 108 1.90 11.48 7.12
C CYS A 108 1.10 11.61 5.82
N HIS A 109 0.75 12.84 5.45
CA HIS A 109 -0.02 13.13 4.24
C HIS A 109 0.69 14.12 3.31
N ASP A 110 1.86 14.65 3.69
CA ASP A 110 2.68 15.49 2.83
C ASP A 110 3.59 14.66 1.91
N PHE A 111 4.16 15.31 0.91
CA PHE A 111 5.12 14.72 -0.04
C PHE A 111 6.51 15.34 0.09
N ASN A 112 6.84 15.92 1.24
CA ASN A 112 8.16 16.48 1.49
C ASN A 112 9.20 15.35 1.53
N ILE A 113 10.26 15.50 0.74
CA ILE A 113 11.30 14.51 0.61
C ILE A 113 12.23 14.58 1.80
N GLN A 114 12.55 13.45 2.39
CA GLN A 114 13.48 13.33 3.51
C GLN A 114 14.92 13.20 2.98
N HIS A 115 15.51 14.29 2.49
CA HIS A 115 16.84 14.29 1.86
C HIS A 115 17.95 13.74 2.78
N HIS A 116 17.85 13.95 4.08
CA HIS A 116 18.80 13.43 5.06
C HIS A 116 18.90 11.90 5.02
N LEU A 117 17.81 11.19 4.70
CA LEU A 117 17.85 9.72 4.54
C LEU A 117 18.80 9.30 3.41
N PHE A 118 18.88 10.09 2.34
CA PHE A 118 19.79 9.79 1.26
C PHE A 118 21.23 10.08 1.65
N GLU A 119 21.50 11.27 2.15
CA GLU A 119 22.85 11.76 2.40
C GLU A 119 23.53 11.05 3.58
N GLU A 120 22.79 10.86 4.66
CA GLU A 120 23.33 10.36 5.93
C GLU A 120 23.21 8.84 6.09
N VAL A 121 22.26 8.19 5.40
CA VAL A 121 21.96 6.76 5.59
C VAL A 121 22.15 5.96 4.32
N LEU A 122 21.37 6.27 3.26
CA LEU A 122 21.37 5.45 2.04
C LEU A 122 22.70 5.45 1.33
N TRP A 123 23.26 6.62 1.07
CA TRP A 123 24.53 6.71 0.33
C TRP A 123 25.67 5.92 0.98
N PRO A 124 25.94 6.05 2.28
CA PRO A 124 26.94 5.20 2.94
C PRO A 124 26.66 3.70 2.83
N LEU A 125 25.41 3.27 2.99
CA LEU A 125 25.02 1.87 2.88
C LEU A 125 25.21 1.34 1.45
N LEU A 126 24.81 2.11 0.45
CA LEU A 126 24.97 1.77 -0.95
C LEU A 126 26.45 1.67 -1.35
N ALA A 127 27.28 2.60 -0.87
CA ALA A 127 28.73 2.59 -1.11
C ALA A 127 29.43 1.40 -0.42
N ALA A 128 29.00 1.05 0.80
CA ALA A 128 29.49 -0.15 1.48
C ALA A 128 29.13 -1.44 0.72
N ARG A 129 27.94 -1.52 0.12
CA ARG A 129 27.49 -2.69 -0.66
C ARG A 129 28.15 -2.75 -2.04
N VAL A 130 28.27 -1.62 -2.71
CA VAL A 130 28.86 -1.47 -4.04
C VAL A 130 29.86 -0.33 -4.00
N PRO A 131 31.16 -0.57 -3.79
CA PRO A 131 32.15 0.51 -3.57
C PRO A 131 32.19 1.59 -4.64
N ARG A 132 31.85 1.26 -5.90
CA ARG A 132 31.75 2.25 -6.98
C ARG A 132 30.58 3.22 -6.83
N PHE A 133 29.62 2.96 -5.95
CA PHE A 133 28.53 3.88 -5.63
C PHE A 133 28.97 5.01 -4.70
N GLU A 134 30.21 4.99 -4.18
CA GLU A 134 30.80 6.15 -3.50
C GLU A 134 30.78 7.41 -4.39
N ALA A 135 30.94 7.25 -5.72
CA ALA A 135 30.92 8.33 -6.69
C ALA A 135 29.56 8.49 -7.40
N LEU A 136 28.46 8.03 -6.79
CA LEU A 136 27.13 8.19 -7.38
C LEU A 136 26.72 9.67 -7.47
N ARG A 137 25.74 9.97 -8.33
CA ARG A 137 25.16 11.31 -8.49
C ARG A 137 23.65 11.22 -8.38
N LEU A 138 23.10 11.80 -7.33
CA LEU A 138 21.65 11.98 -7.19
C LEU A 138 21.12 12.83 -8.34
N LYS A 139 20.04 12.38 -8.98
CA LYS A 139 19.41 13.04 -10.13
C LYS A 139 18.03 13.56 -9.83
N SER A 140 17.23 12.77 -9.16
CA SER A 140 15.88 13.13 -8.77
C SER A 140 15.45 12.36 -7.53
N SER A 141 14.40 12.85 -6.92
CA SER A 141 13.78 12.21 -5.77
C SER A 141 12.29 12.55 -5.73
N TRP A 142 11.51 11.68 -5.16
CA TRP A 142 10.08 11.90 -4.94
C TRP A 142 9.63 11.17 -3.67
N ALA A 143 8.46 11.51 -3.20
CA ALA A 143 7.82 10.82 -2.10
C ALA A 143 6.51 10.19 -2.54
N GLY A 144 6.17 9.06 -1.94
CA GLY A 144 4.90 8.39 -2.07
C GLY A 144 4.41 7.91 -0.72
N HIS A 145 3.18 7.41 -0.67
CA HIS A 145 2.62 6.87 0.57
C HIS A 145 2.29 5.40 0.41
N TYR A 146 2.66 4.61 1.43
CA TYR A 146 2.13 3.28 1.65
C TYR A 146 0.83 3.37 2.44
N ASP A 147 -0.13 2.51 2.13
CA ASP A 147 -1.29 2.21 2.95
C ASP A 147 -0.87 1.16 4.00
N MET A 148 -0.25 1.63 5.08
CA MET A 148 0.33 0.77 6.11
C MET A 148 -0.76 0.21 7.01
N ASN A 149 -0.89 -1.12 7.07
CA ASN A 149 -1.68 -1.78 8.10
C ASN A 149 -0.89 -1.79 9.42
N THR A 150 -1.37 -1.03 10.39
CA THR A 150 -0.68 -0.85 11.67
C THR A 150 -0.80 -2.04 12.62
N LEU A 151 -1.70 -3.01 12.32
CA LEU A 151 -1.81 -4.23 13.11
C LEU A 151 -0.66 -5.19 12.84
N ASP A 152 -0.39 -5.49 11.57
CA ASP A 152 0.51 -6.58 11.20
C ASP A 152 1.21 -6.40 9.85
N GLN A 153 1.04 -5.23 9.22
CA GLN A 153 1.65 -4.86 7.95
C GLN A 153 1.23 -5.75 6.77
N ASN A 154 0.15 -6.51 6.95
CA ASN A 154 -0.41 -7.39 5.94
C ASN A 154 -1.78 -6.91 5.47
N VAL A 155 -2.15 -7.24 4.23
CA VAL A 155 -3.41 -6.79 3.62
C VAL A 155 -4.64 -7.21 4.43
N ILE A 156 -5.60 -6.33 4.57
CA ILE A 156 -6.96 -6.64 5.04
C ILE A 156 -7.82 -6.93 3.81
N LEU A 157 -8.19 -8.20 3.64
CA LEU A 157 -8.87 -8.68 2.46
C LEU A 157 -10.22 -9.32 2.81
N GLY A 158 -11.24 -9.03 2.01
CA GLY A 158 -12.52 -9.74 2.05
C GLY A 158 -13.64 -8.97 2.72
N ALA A 159 -14.73 -9.70 3.01
CA ALA A 159 -15.99 -9.14 3.48
C ALA A 159 -15.90 -8.62 4.93
N HIS A 160 -16.54 -7.50 5.20
CA HIS A 160 -16.72 -7.00 6.57
C HIS A 160 -17.76 -7.86 7.31
N PRO A 161 -17.51 -8.32 8.53
CA PRO A 161 -18.39 -9.27 9.22
C PRO A 161 -19.78 -8.73 9.58
N ASN A 162 -19.88 -7.41 9.76
CA ASN A 162 -21.11 -6.75 10.19
C ASN A 162 -21.76 -5.88 9.09
N ILE A 163 -21.23 -5.91 7.86
CA ILE A 163 -21.79 -5.16 6.70
C ILE A 163 -21.81 -6.10 5.49
N ASP A 164 -23.01 -6.45 5.06
CA ASP A 164 -23.25 -7.57 4.16
C ASP A 164 -22.77 -7.36 2.73
N ASN A 165 -22.51 -6.11 2.33
CA ASN A 165 -22.15 -5.76 0.97
C ASN A 165 -20.84 -4.96 0.85
N LEU A 166 -20.01 -4.94 1.89
CA LEU A 166 -18.74 -4.24 1.89
C LEU A 166 -17.58 -5.22 1.98
N LEU A 167 -16.65 -5.08 1.03
CA LEU A 167 -15.39 -5.81 0.99
C LEU A 167 -14.22 -4.81 1.08
N PHE A 168 -13.08 -5.30 1.52
CA PHE A 168 -11.85 -4.53 1.65
C PHE A 168 -10.69 -5.16 0.90
N ALA A 169 -9.80 -4.31 0.40
CA ALA A 169 -8.47 -4.63 -0.08
C ALA A 169 -7.55 -3.45 0.25
N ASN A 170 -7.08 -3.40 1.49
CA ASN A 170 -6.33 -2.26 2.04
C ASN A 170 -5.20 -2.71 2.95
N GLY A 171 -4.25 -1.82 3.19
CA GLY A 171 -3.15 -2.07 4.12
C GLY A 171 -2.10 -3.01 3.54
N PHE A 172 -1.77 -2.85 2.27
CA PHE A 172 -0.77 -3.67 1.58
C PHE A 172 0.67 -3.39 2.03
N SER A 173 0.90 -2.30 2.73
CA SER A 173 2.17 -1.95 3.36
C SER A 173 3.37 -2.00 2.39
N GLY A 174 3.16 -1.56 1.14
CA GLY A 174 4.16 -1.53 0.07
C GLY A 174 4.08 -2.67 -0.95
N HIS A 175 3.28 -3.72 -0.70
CA HIS A 175 3.22 -4.89 -1.59
C HIS A 175 2.02 -4.90 -2.56
N GLY A 176 1.23 -3.83 -2.61
CA GLY A 176 -0.04 -3.80 -3.35
C GLY A 176 0.10 -4.06 -4.84
N LEU A 177 1.13 -3.52 -5.50
CA LEU A 177 1.31 -3.65 -6.95
C LEU A 177 1.48 -5.12 -7.36
N GLN A 178 2.41 -5.84 -6.73
CA GLN A 178 2.70 -7.23 -7.05
C GLN A 178 1.58 -8.19 -6.62
N HIS A 179 0.81 -7.85 -5.60
CA HIS A 179 -0.31 -8.66 -5.13
C HIS A 179 -1.60 -8.43 -5.92
N SER A 180 -1.75 -7.29 -6.59
CA SER A 180 -3.01 -6.84 -7.21
C SER A 180 -3.70 -7.87 -8.13
N PRO A 181 -3.00 -8.68 -8.96
CA PRO A 181 -3.68 -9.67 -9.81
C PRO A 181 -4.35 -10.79 -9.00
N ALA A 182 -3.68 -11.29 -7.95
CA ALA A 182 -4.22 -12.33 -7.08
C ALA A 182 -5.38 -11.79 -6.23
N ILE A 183 -5.24 -10.58 -5.71
CA ILE A 183 -6.28 -9.90 -4.93
C ILE A 183 -7.52 -9.61 -5.77
N GLY A 184 -7.36 -9.13 -7.00
CA GLY A 184 -8.48 -8.91 -7.91
C GLY A 184 -9.27 -10.19 -8.19
N ARG A 185 -8.57 -11.32 -8.41
CA ARG A 185 -9.19 -12.64 -8.56
C ARG A 185 -9.93 -13.03 -7.29
N ALA A 186 -9.29 -12.95 -6.13
CA ALA A 186 -9.88 -13.32 -4.84
C ALA A 186 -11.16 -12.53 -4.54
N LEU A 187 -11.16 -11.22 -4.78
CA LEU A 187 -12.35 -10.39 -4.63
C LEU A 187 -13.46 -10.78 -5.61
N SER A 188 -13.11 -11.08 -6.87
CA SER A 188 -14.07 -11.57 -7.85
C SER A 188 -14.72 -12.89 -7.41
N GLU A 189 -13.94 -13.82 -6.85
CA GLU A 189 -14.43 -15.08 -6.31
C GLU A 189 -15.37 -14.85 -5.11
N LEU A 190 -14.99 -14.00 -4.16
CA LEU A 190 -15.83 -13.65 -3.01
C LEU A 190 -17.15 -12.98 -3.42
N ILE A 191 -17.12 -12.10 -4.43
CA ILE A 191 -18.33 -11.41 -4.92
C ILE A 191 -19.25 -12.38 -5.62
N THR A 192 -18.69 -13.28 -6.44
CA THR A 192 -19.46 -14.18 -7.32
C THR A 192 -19.94 -15.44 -6.57
N TYR A 193 -19.08 -16.04 -5.75
CA TYR A 193 -19.33 -17.33 -5.12
C TYR A 193 -19.49 -17.26 -3.62
N GLY A 194 -19.11 -16.15 -2.98
CA GLY A 194 -19.11 -16.01 -1.53
C GLY A 194 -17.92 -16.66 -0.83
N GLU A 195 -16.99 -17.26 -1.57
CA GLU A 195 -15.83 -17.97 -1.04
C GLU A 195 -14.62 -17.89 -1.98
N PHE A 196 -13.43 -18.09 -1.44
CA PHE A 196 -12.21 -18.27 -2.24
C PHE A 196 -12.24 -19.62 -2.96
N ARG A 197 -11.90 -19.67 -4.23
CA ARG A 197 -11.89 -20.86 -5.08
C ARG A 197 -10.52 -21.33 -5.50
N THR A 198 -9.64 -20.37 -5.80
CA THR A 198 -8.32 -20.65 -6.39
C THR A 198 -7.23 -20.64 -5.34
N LEU A 199 -7.27 -19.70 -4.41
CA LEU A 199 -6.27 -19.53 -3.36
C LEU A 199 -6.98 -19.11 -2.08
N ASP A 200 -6.81 -19.88 -1.01
CA ASP A 200 -7.37 -19.54 0.29
C ASP A 200 -6.60 -18.35 0.91
N LEU A 201 -7.23 -17.21 0.96
CA LEU A 201 -6.70 -15.99 1.56
C LEU A 201 -7.45 -15.61 2.86
N SER A 202 -8.14 -16.56 3.47
CA SER A 202 -8.93 -16.33 4.71
C SER A 202 -8.10 -15.82 5.87
N ALA A 203 -6.81 -16.18 5.93
CA ALA A 203 -5.88 -15.67 6.93
C ALA A 203 -5.73 -14.13 6.93
N PHE A 204 -5.98 -13.48 5.77
CA PHE A 204 -5.93 -12.02 5.64
C PHE A 204 -7.26 -11.32 5.95
N GLY A 205 -8.28 -12.08 6.37
CA GLY A 205 -9.62 -11.59 6.62
C GLY A 205 -9.77 -10.71 7.86
N TRP A 206 -10.93 -10.09 7.99
CA TRP A 206 -11.30 -9.20 9.09
C TRP A 206 -11.26 -9.85 10.48
N SER A 207 -11.41 -11.16 10.57
CA SER A 207 -11.41 -11.88 11.85
C SER A 207 -10.15 -11.61 12.67
N ARG A 208 -8.98 -11.50 12.03
CA ARG A 208 -7.74 -11.19 12.72
C ARG A 208 -7.68 -9.76 13.25
N VAL A 209 -8.28 -8.81 12.52
CA VAL A 209 -8.36 -7.39 12.92
C VAL A 209 -9.23 -7.26 14.17
N ILE A 210 -10.45 -7.79 14.15
CA ILE A 210 -11.41 -7.70 15.26
C ILE A 210 -10.89 -8.41 16.51
N ASN A 211 -10.25 -9.57 16.35
CA ASN A 211 -9.74 -10.35 17.47
C ASN A 211 -8.33 -9.95 17.90
N ASN A 212 -7.75 -8.90 17.29
CA ASN A 212 -6.37 -8.46 17.53
C ASN A 212 -5.37 -9.63 17.46
N ARG A 213 -5.46 -10.42 16.40
CA ARG A 213 -4.59 -11.58 16.13
C ARG A 213 -3.72 -11.29 14.91
N PRO A 214 -2.59 -10.59 15.10
CA PRO A 214 -1.74 -10.19 13.99
C PRO A 214 -1.15 -11.40 13.25
N TYR A 215 -1.04 -11.25 11.93
CA TYR A 215 -0.31 -12.16 11.04
C TYR A 215 0.80 -11.33 10.37
N PHE A 216 1.93 -11.22 11.06
CA PHE A 216 2.99 -10.29 10.67
C PHE A 216 3.62 -10.61 9.32
N GLU A 217 3.74 -9.59 8.49
CA GLU A 217 4.61 -9.62 7.31
C GLU A 217 6.07 -9.45 7.75
N ALA A 218 6.93 -10.35 7.28
CA ALA A 218 8.34 -10.37 7.66
C ALA A 218 9.26 -9.60 6.68
N ASN A 219 8.78 -9.32 5.46
CA ASN A 219 9.60 -8.80 4.37
C ASN A 219 9.16 -7.39 3.95
N ILE A 220 9.08 -6.47 4.92
CA ILE A 220 8.71 -5.07 4.64
C ILE A 220 9.95 -4.27 4.27
N ILE A 221 9.78 -3.45 3.25
CA ILE A 221 10.83 -2.58 2.70
C ILE A 221 10.45 -1.12 2.93
#